data_caa3e87d03f61e6a55ad5a5ceb8a8fb4
#
_entry.id   caa3e87d03f61e6a55ad5a5ceb8a8fb4
#
_cell.length_a   1.000
_cell.length_b   1.000
_cell.length_c   1.000
_cell.angle_alpha   90.00
_cell.angle_beta   90.00
_cell.angle_gamma   90.00
#
_symmetry.space_group_name_H-M   'P 1'
#
loop_
_entity.id
_entity.type
_entity.pdbx_description
1 polymer ?
#
loop_
_entity_poly.entity_id
_entity_poly.type
_entity_poly.pdbx_seq_one_letter_code
_entity_poly.pdbx_strand_id
1 'polypeptide(L)'
;MESGRAVLLIADIGGYTDYMSTHRFSLSHAEVNTARMLDKMIDAAPGYDLIEIEGDAAFLSRKADARDPDTTVTEILQAAVAMHRAFHLERQNVATNLCPCSGCKEAGNLKLKFVAHIGDVATQTIRQRHKLVGIDVILVHRMLKNPVDIPEYVLLSEQLYTTGEDSLPGEAHEISQDLEGIGTVRAYFVDVGDLDGNLPPLPGPSWRGRLGRTFAAAGLGLPYQLGLRRSRREVPTR
;
A
#
# COMPACT_ATOMS: atom_id res chain seq x y z
N MET A 1 -0.12 7.06 -27.41
CA MET A 1 -0.04 6.04 -26.34
C MET A 1 1.43 5.82 -26.08
N GLU A 2 1.91 6.16 -24.90
CA GLU A 2 3.32 5.93 -24.56
C GLU A 2 3.39 4.53 -23.92
N SER A 3 4.23 3.66 -24.45
CA SER A 3 4.46 2.31 -23.93
C SER A 3 5.90 2.21 -23.45
N GLY A 4 6.12 1.42 -22.43
CA GLY A 4 7.46 1.22 -21.87
C GLY A 4 7.47 0.18 -20.76
N ARG A 5 8.66 -0.21 -20.33
CA ARG A 5 8.86 -1.13 -19.24
C ARG A 5 8.80 -0.38 -17.91
N ALA A 6 8.05 -0.90 -16.96
CA ALA A 6 7.84 -0.28 -15.67
C ALA A 6 7.93 -1.28 -14.52
N VAL A 7 8.35 -0.81 -13.36
CA VAL A 7 8.16 -1.47 -12.08
C VAL A 7 6.77 -1.10 -11.58
N LEU A 8 5.99 -2.11 -11.23
CA LEU A 8 4.65 -2.02 -10.68
C LEU A 8 4.71 -2.47 -9.22
N LEU A 9 4.20 -1.66 -8.31
CA LEU A 9 4.19 -1.94 -6.88
C LEU A 9 2.78 -1.67 -6.33
N ILE A 10 2.18 -2.67 -5.70
CA ILE A 10 0.93 -2.50 -4.95
C ILE A 10 1.22 -2.68 -3.48
N ALA A 11 0.78 -1.74 -2.68
CA ALA A 11 0.78 -1.81 -1.22
C ALA A 11 -0.67 -1.91 -0.74
N ASP A 12 -1.04 -3.01 -0.07
CA ASP A 12 -2.41 -3.38 0.28
C ASP A 12 -2.56 -3.56 1.80
N ILE A 13 -3.58 -2.91 2.38
CA ILE A 13 -3.81 -2.92 3.83
C ILE A 13 -4.63 -4.17 4.22
N GLY A 14 -3.96 -5.13 4.84
CA GLY A 14 -4.62 -6.32 5.40
C GLY A 14 -5.49 -6.01 6.62
N GLY A 15 -6.64 -6.70 6.75
CA GLY A 15 -7.60 -6.49 7.85
C GLY A 15 -8.54 -5.30 7.66
N TYR A 16 -8.51 -4.65 6.49
CA TYR A 16 -9.31 -3.45 6.22
C TYR A 16 -10.81 -3.70 6.27
N THR A 17 -11.30 -4.84 5.82
CA THR A 17 -12.73 -5.19 5.88
C THR A 17 -13.24 -5.20 7.33
N ASP A 18 -12.50 -5.80 8.26
CA ASP A 18 -12.86 -5.85 9.67
C ASP A 18 -12.79 -4.46 10.30
N TYR A 19 -11.74 -3.71 9.98
CA TYR A 19 -11.62 -2.31 10.40
C TYR A 19 -12.81 -1.47 9.94
N MET A 20 -13.23 -1.55 8.68
CA MET A 20 -14.38 -0.83 8.16
C MET A 20 -15.71 -1.29 8.80
N SER A 21 -15.84 -2.58 9.13
CA SER A 21 -17.02 -3.11 9.79
C SER A 21 -17.25 -2.51 11.18
N THR A 22 -16.18 -2.22 11.91
CA THR A 22 -16.25 -1.55 13.24
C THR A 22 -16.60 -0.07 13.14
N HIS A 23 -16.44 0.54 11.96
CA HIS A 23 -16.74 1.95 11.69
C HIS A 23 -18.11 2.17 11.01
N ARG A 24 -19.00 1.18 10.96
CA ARG A 24 -20.29 1.27 10.23
C ARG A 24 -21.08 2.54 10.53
N PHE A 25 -20.99 3.05 11.77
CA PHE A 25 -21.70 4.27 12.23
C PHE A 25 -20.84 5.54 12.17
N SER A 26 -19.58 5.45 11.77
CA SER A 26 -18.63 6.57 11.74
C SER A 26 -17.68 6.47 10.53
N LEU A 27 -18.26 6.35 9.34
CA LEU A 27 -17.49 6.19 8.08
C LEU A 27 -16.52 7.34 7.83
N SER A 28 -16.90 8.58 8.17
CA SER A 28 -16.00 9.75 8.03
C SER A 28 -14.74 9.64 8.89
N HIS A 29 -14.83 8.98 10.04
CA HIS A 29 -13.68 8.74 10.92
C HIS A 29 -12.73 7.68 10.33
N ALA A 30 -13.31 6.60 9.79
CA ALA A 30 -12.53 5.59 9.08
C ALA A 30 -11.84 6.17 7.86
N GLU A 31 -12.55 6.96 7.05
CA GLU A 31 -12.03 7.63 5.86
C GLU A 31 -10.82 8.51 6.19
N VAL A 32 -10.92 9.38 7.20
CA VAL A 32 -9.81 10.25 7.61
C VAL A 32 -8.59 9.45 8.07
N ASN A 33 -8.80 8.39 8.86
CA ASN A 33 -7.71 7.57 9.36
C ASN A 33 -7.05 6.77 8.23
N THR A 34 -7.84 6.18 7.32
CA THR A 34 -7.32 5.43 6.18
C THR A 34 -6.56 6.35 5.23
N ALA A 35 -7.12 7.52 4.88
CA ALA A 35 -6.45 8.49 4.02
C ALA A 35 -5.09 8.91 4.60
N ARG A 36 -5.00 9.13 5.92
CA ARG A 36 -3.72 9.48 6.56
C ARG A 36 -2.70 8.35 6.52
N MET A 37 -3.12 7.10 6.73
CA MET A 37 -2.23 5.95 6.63
C MET A 37 -1.72 5.77 5.20
N LEU A 38 -2.61 5.88 4.21
CA LEU A 38 -2.25 5.82 2.79
C LEU A 38 -1.31 6.97 2.39
N ASP A 39 -1.62 8.22 2.75
CA ASP A 39 -0.78 9.38 2.44
C ASP A 39 0.64 9.19 2.99
N LYS A 40 0.78 8.76 4.26
CA LYS A 40 2.10 8.56 4.87
C LYS A 40 2.88 7.42 4.24
N MET A 41 2.20 6.36 3.85
CA MET A 41 2.78 5.23 3.15
C MET A 41 3.28 5.65 1.75
N ILE A 42 2.45 6.36 0.98
CA ILE A 42 2.79 6.82 -0.37
C ILE A 42 3.94 7.85 -0.33
N ASP A 43 3.90 8.80 0.61
CA ASP A 43 4.96 9.81 0.82
C ASP A 43 6.33 9.17 1.10
N ALA A 44 6.36 7.94 1.65
CA ALA A 44 7.59 7.22 1.96
C ALA A 44 8.28 6.58 0.73
N ALA A 45 7.64 6.58 -0.44
CA ALA A 45 8.19 6.05 -1.69
C ALA A 45 8.27 7.15 -2.79
N PRO A 46 9.05 8.24 -2.60
CA PRO A 46 9.05 9.40 -3.50
C PRO A 46 9.57 9.09 -4.91
N GLY A 47 10.21 7.93 -5.11
CA GLY A 47 10.66 7.47 -6.43
C GLY A 47 9.57 6.82 -7.28
N TYR A 48 8.33 6.72 -6.77
CA TYR A 48 7.20 6.11 -7.45
C TYR A 48 6.09 7.13 -7.72
N ASP A 49 5.47 7.02 -8.88
CA ASP A 49 4.25 7.74 -9.22
C ASP A 49 3.04 6.97 -8.69
N LEU A 50 2.14 7.65 -7.99
CA LEU A 50 0.85 7.07 -7.61
C LEU A 50 -0.06 7.01 -8.84
N ILE A 51 -0.43 5.80 -9.24
CA ILE A 51 -1.30 5.56 -10.40
C ILE A 51 -2.77 5.58 -9.98
N GLU A 52 -3.11 4.83 -8.93
CA GLU A 52 -4.50 4.74 -8.44
C GLU A 52 -4.53 4.31 -6.97
N ILE A 53 -5.59 4.69 -6.26
CA ILE A 53 -5.96 4.15 -4.95
C ILE A 53 -7.21 3.30 -5.15
N GLU A 54 -7.12 2.01 -4.85
CA GLU A 54 -8.20 1.03 -4.98
C GLU A 54 -8.66 0.57 -3.60
N GLY A 55 -9.58 1.35 -3.01
CA GLY A 55 -10.05 1.09 -1.66
C GLY A 55 -8.98 1.30 -0.60
N ASP A 56 -8.36 0.23 -0.17
CA ASP A 56 -7.29 0.15 0.83
C ASP A 56 -5.89 -0.13 0.24
N ALA A 57 -5.80 -0.22 -1.07
CA ALA A 57 -4.55 -0.45 -1.78
C ALA A 57 -4.08 0.80 -2.54
N ALA A 58 -2.77 1.04 -2.52
CA ALA A 58 -2.09 2.02 -3.37
C ALA A 58 -1.36 1.30 -4.50
N PHE A 59 -1.73 1.61 -5.74
CA PHE A 59 -1.02 1.16 -6.94
C PHE A 59 -0.04 2.23 -7.39
N LEU A 60 1.25 1.88 -7.37
CA LEU A 60 2.36 2.75 -7.69
C LEU A 60 3.16 2.19 -8.87
N SER A 61 3.82 3.07 -9.59
CA SER A 61 4.67 2.68 -10.70
C SER A 61 5.88 3.61 -10.84
N ARG A 62 6.97 3.09 -11.36
CA ARG A 62 8.10 3.87 -11.87
C ARG A 62 8.63 3.28 -13.15
N LYS A 63 9.28 4.08 -13.98
CA LYS A 63 9.97 3.56 -15.17
C LYS A 63 11.08 2.59 -14.74
N ALA A 64 11.15 1.43 -15.40
CA ALA A 64 12.23 0.50 -15.15
C ALA A 64 13.54 1.06 -15.75
N ASP A 65 14.62 1.08 -14.95
CA ASP A 65 15.93 1.37 -15.49
C ASP A 65 16.50 0.09 -16.12
N ALA A 66 16.83 0.15 -17.40
CA ALA A 66 17.36 -0.99 -18.14
C ALA A 66 18.83 -1.30 -17.80
N ARG A 67 19.49 -0.45 -16.99
CA ARG A 67 20.94 -0.48 -16.81
C ARG A 67 21.41 -1.40 -15.68
N ASP A 68 20.57 -1.61 -14.67
CA ASP A 68 20.95 -2.43 -13.51
C ASP A 68 19.72 -3.12 -12.90
N PRO A 69 19.46 -4.37 -13.29
CA PRO A 69 18.34 -5.16 -12.75
C PRO A 69 18.45 -5.44 -11.25
N ASP A 70 19.65 -5.68 -10.72
CA ASP A 70 19.89 -6.01 -9.31
C ASP A 70 19.53 -4.83 -8.41
N THR A 71 19.88 -3.61 -8.83
CA THR A 71 19.48 -2.38 -8.14
C THR A 71 17.96 -2.24 -8.07
N THR A 72 17.23 -2.73 -9.10
CA THR A 72 15.77 -2.64 -9.14
C THR A 72 15.10 -3.37 -7.96
N VAL A 73 15.51 -4.61 -7.67
CA VAL A 73 14.95 -5.41 -6.56
C VAL A 73 15.30 -4.77 -5.23
N THR A 74 16.55 -4.35 -5.05
CA THR A 74 16.99 -3.67 -3.82
C THR A 74 16.18 -2.40 -3.55
N GLU A 75 15.94 -1.57 -4.57
CA GLU A 75 15.14 -0.33 -4.44
C GLU A 75 13.68 -0.61 -4.14
N ILE A 76 13.08 -1.69 -4.69
CA ILE A 76 11.72 -2.12 -4.37
C ILE A 76 11.64 -2.51 -2.89
N LEU A 77 12.56 -3.32 -2.40
CA LEU A 77 12.60 -3.75 -1.01
C LEU A 77 12.80 -2.57 -0.06
N GLN A 78 13.70 -1.64 -0.40
CA GLN A 78 13.88 -0.40 0.37
C GLN A 78 12.62 0.46 0.41
N ALA A 79 11.93 0.60 -0.74
CA ALA A 79 10.66 1.32 -0.79
C ALA A 79 9.59 0.62 0.06
N ALA A 80 9.46 -0.71 -0.03
CA ALA A 80 8.52 -1.48 0.75
C ALA A 80 8.77 -1.33 2.27
N VAL A 81 10.02 -1.41 2.71
CA VAL A 81 10.41 -1.19 4.12
C VAL A 81 10.08 0.23 4.56
N ALA A 82 10.40 1.24 3.77
CA ALA A 82 10.10 2.64 4.10
C ALA A 82 8.58 2.88 4.22
N MET A 83 7.80 2.36 3.26
CA MET A 83 6.34 2.42 3.28
C MET A 83 5.75 1.68 4.47
N HIS A 84 6.23 0.48 4.77
CA HIS A 84 5.81 -0.33 5.92
C HIS A 84 6.02 0.43 7.24
N ARG A 85 7.21 1.01 7.43
CA ARG A 85 7.52 1.80 8.64
C ARG A 85 6.64 3.05 8.77
N ALA A 86 6.44 3.78 7.68
CA ALA A 86 5.59 4.96 7.67
C ALA A 86 4.13 4.61 7.99
N PHE A 87 3.62 3.53 7.40
CA PHE A 87 2.29 2.98 7.68
C PHE A 87 2.14 2.60 9.16
N HIS A 88 3.06 1.81 9.71
CA HIS A 88 2.98 1.35 11.10
C HIS A 88 3.11 2.49 12.10
N LEU A 89 3.91 3.51 11.81
CA LEU A 89 4.00 4.72 12.63
C LEU A 89 2.65 5.45 12.66
N GLU A 90 2.02 5.65 11.51
CA GLU A 90 0.72 6.34 11.46
C GLU A 90 -0.40 5.47 12.03
N ARG A 91 -0.40 4.16 11.78
CA ARG A 91 -1.29 3.18 12.41
C ARG A 91 -1.22 3.25 13.93
N GLN A 92 -0.02 3.29 14.50
CA GLN A 92 0.18 3.45 15.94
C GLN A 92 -0.38 4.79 16.44
N ASN A 93 -0.19 5.87 15.67
CA ASN A 93 -0.77 7.17 15.98
C ASN A 93 -2.30 7.14 16.01
N VAL A 94 -2.92 6.44 15.07
CA VAL A 94 -4.38 6.24 15.02
C VAL A 94 -4.86 5.40 16.22
N ALA A 95 -4.22 4.26 16.46
CA ALA A 95 -4.61 3.33 17.52
C ALA A 95 -4.45 3.90 18.94
N THR A 96 -3.48 4.80 19.13
CA THR A 96 -3.14 5.38 20.45
C THR A 96 -3.60 6.82 20.63
N ASN A 97 -4.37 7.39 19.69
CA ASN A 97 -4.96 8.72 19.84
C ASN A 97 -5.91 8.76 21.06
N LEU A 98 -6.39 9.95 21.45
CA LEU A 98 -7.28 10.11 22.59
C LEU A 98 -8.75 9.76 22.27
N CYS A 99 -9.06 9.32 21.04
CA CYS A 99 -10.38 8.85 20.69
C CYS A 99 -10.64 7.47 21.33
N PRO A 100 -11.67 7.31 22.18
CA PRO A 100 -11.94 6.06 22.86
C PRO A 100 -12.69 5.04 21.99
N CYS A 101 -13.01 5.36 20.73
CA CYS A 101 -13.83 4.49 19.87
C CYS A 101 -13.13 3.15 19.58
N SER A 102 -13.92 2.10 19.43
CA SER A 102 -13.44 0.76 19.09
C SER A 102 -12.68 0.73 17.78
N GLY A 103 -13.15 1.48 16.78
CA GLY A 103 -12.52 1.52 15.47
C GLY A 103 -11.10 2.07 15.47
N CYS A 104 -10.79 3.15 16.24
CA CYS A 104 -9.40 3.61 16.35
C CYS A 104 -8.48 2.56 17.00
N LYS A 105 -8.99 1.79 17.96
CA LYS A 105 -8.24 0.69 18.57
C LYS A 105 -8.02 -0.45 17.58
N GLU A 106 -9.03 -0.75 16.77
CA GLU A 106 -8.98 -1.80 15.74
C GLU A 106 -7.93 -1.49 14.66
N ALA A 107 -7.64 -0.21 14.41
CA ALA A 107 -6.54 0.16 13.50
C ALA A 107 -5.21 -0.49 13.88
N GLY A 108 -5.01 -0.84 15.16
CA GLY A 108 -3.82 -1.56 15.62
C GLY A 108 -3.62 -2.95 15.00
N ASN A 109 -4.68 -3.56 14.47
CA ASN A 109 -4.67 -4.89 13.85
C ASN A 109 -4.40 -4.86 12.34
N LEU A 110 -4.43 -3.66 11.72
CA LEU A 110 -4.13 -3.51 10.30
C LEU A 110 -2.68 -3.93 10.00
N LYS A 111 -2.50 -4.53 8.85
CA LYS A 111 -1.24 -5.06 8.33
C LYS A 111 -0.96 -4.45 6.97
N LEU A 112 0.26 -4.58 6.47
CA LEU A 112 0.61 -4.09 5.15
C LEU A 112 1.39 -5.16 4.39
N LYS A 113 0.92 -5.51 3.20
CA LYS A 113 1.58 -6.42 2.28
C LYS A 113 1.86 -5.74 0.95
N PHE A 114 2.86 -6.24 0.25
CA PHE A 114 3.30 -5.68 -1.01
C PHE A 114 3.31 -6.75 -2.09
N VAL A 115 2.98 -6.34 -3.31
CA VAL A 115 3.17 -7.14 -4.52
C VAL A 115 3.91 -6.30 -5.54
N ALA A 116 5.01 -6.83 -6.08
CA ALA A 116 5.82 -6.14 -7.06
C ALA A 116 6.04 -7.00 -8.33
N HIS A 117 6.04 -6.33 -9.46
CA HIS A 117 6.26 -6.92 -10.79
C HIS A 117 7.03 -5.94 -11.68
N ILE A 118 7.73 -6.45 -12.66
CA ILE A 118 8.35 -5.67 -13.72
C ILE A 118 7.82 -6.15 -15.06
N GLY A 119 7.25 -5.24 -15.86
CA GLY A 119 6.64 -5.63 -17.13
C GLY A 119 6.38 -4.46 -18.06
N ASP A 120 5.76 -4.77 -19.20
CA ASP A 120 5.46 -3.80 -20.24
C ASP A 120 4.08 -3.20 -20.02
N VAL A 121 4.01 -1.88 -20.00
CA VAL A 121 2.79 -1.12 -19.78
C VAL A 121 2.59 -0.08 -20.88
N ALA A 122 1.34 0.28 -21.08
CA ALA A 122 0.97 1.43 -21.90
C ALA A 122 0.12 2.40 -21.09
N THR A 123 0.30 3.70 -21.32
CA THR A 123 -0.53 4.72 -20.70
C THR A 123 -1.78 4.96 -21.53
N GLN A 124 -2.93 4.81 -20.93
CA GLN A 124 -4.24 5.12 -21.52
C GLN A 124 -4.85 6.33 -20.82
N THR A 125 -5.32 7.29 -21.60
CA THR A 125 -6.07 8.43 -21.06
C THR A 125 -7.55 8.26 -21.35
N ILE A 126 -8.35 8.18 -20.28
CA ILE A 126 -9.82 8.14 -20.37
C ILE A 126 -10.34 9.42 -19.69
N ARG A 127 -10.89 10.34 -20.48
CA ARG A 127 -11.24 11.70 -20.05
C ARG A 127 -9.99 12.42 -19.52
N GLN A 128 -9.93 12.73 -18.21
CA GLN A 128 -8.80 13.41 -17.56
C GLN A 128 -7.98 12.48 -16.65
N ARG A 129 -8.23 11.16 -16.73
CA ARG A 129 -7.53 10.17 -15.90
C ARG A 129 -6.54 9.38 -16.75
N HIS A 130 -5.33 9.32 -16.26
CA HIS A 130 -4.28 8.46 -16.82
C HIS A 130 -4.28 7.13 -16.08
N LYS A 131 -4.28 6.03 -16.84
CA LYS A 131 -4.21 4.67 -16.30
C LYS A 131 -3.11 3.90 -17.01
N LEU A 132 -2.48 3.01 -16.29
CA LEU A 132 -1.64 1.98 -16.90
C LEU A 132 -2.51 0.82 -17.36
N VAL A 133 -2.20 0.26 -18.52
CA VAL A 133 -2.86 -0.89 -19.10
C VAL A 133 -1.84 -1.87 -19.66
N GLY A 134 -2.16 -3.14 -19.65
CA GLY A 134 -1.32 -4.22 -20.15
C GLY A 134 -1.58 -5.51 -19.39
N ILE A 135 -1.06 -6.62 -19.91
CA ILE A 135 -1.18 -7.93 -19.25
C ILE A 135 -0.45 -7.94 -17.91
N ASP A 136 0.68 -7.22 -17.82
CA ASP A 136 1.48 -7.10 -16.61
C ASP A 136 0.77 -6.31 -15.50
N VAL A 137 -0.06 -5.33 -15.87
CA VAL A 137 -0.94 -4.64 -14.92
C VAL A 137 -1.99 -5.61 -14.37
N ILE A 138 -2.59 -6.44 -15.22
CA ILE A 138 -3.55 -7.47 -14.79
C ILE A 138 -2.86 -8.50 -13.88
N LEU A 139 -1.64 -8.91 -14.24
CA LEU A 139 -0.87 -9.88 -13.47
C LEU A 139 -0.62 -9.39 -12.04
N VAL A 140 -0.08 -8.18 -11.85
CA VAL A 140 0.25 -7.66 -10.51
C VAL A 140 -1.00 -7.54 -9.63
N HIS A 141 -2.15 -7.12 -10.18
CA HIS A 141 -3.41 -7.07 -9.44
C HIS A 141 -3.94 -8.46 -9.05
N ARG A 142 -3.78 -9.46 -9.92
CA ARG A 142 -4.19 -10.84 -9.61
C ARG A 142 -3.30 -11.49 -8.56
N MET A 143 -2.02 -11.16 -8.54
CA MET A 143 -1.08 -11.62 -7.52
C MET A 143 -1.42 -11.16 -6.10
N LEU A 144 -2.27 -10.14 -5.91
CA LEU A 144 -2.78 -9.75 -4.58
C LEU A 144 -3.57 -10.86 -3.88
N LYS A 145 -4.25 -11.71 -4.66
CA LYS A 145 -4.95 -12.89 -4.16
C LYS A 145 -4.01 -14.10 -4.26
N ASN A 146 -3.19 -14.31 -3.25
CA ASN A 146 -2.17 -15.34 -3.21
C ASN A 146 -2.30 -16.19 -1.93
N PRO A 147 -1.67 -17.39 -1.88
CA PRO A 147 -1.75 -18.31 -0.76
C PRO A 147 -0.74 -18.03 0.37
N VAL A 148 -0.04 -16.91 0.37
CA VAL A 148 0.91 -16.57 1.44
C VAL A 148 0.16 -16.42 2.76
N ASP A 149 0.59 -17.15 3.79
CA ASP A 149 -0.07 -17.27 5.09
C ASP A 149 0.49 -16.31 6.16
N ILE A 150 1.60 -15.63 5.88
CA ILE A 150 2.11 -14.57 6.77
C ILE A 150 1.46 -13.23 6.47
N PRO A 151 1.26 -12.36 7.50
CA PRO A 151 0.43 -11.17 7.33
C PRO A 151 1.12 -10.01 6.61
N GLU A 152 2.46 -9.93 6.62
CA GLU A 152 3.23 -8.80 6.11
C GLU A 152 4.45 -9.30 5.32
N TYR A 153 4.42 -9.12 4.02
CA TYR A 153 5.43 -9.64 3.10
C TYR A 153 5.57 -8.75 1.86
N VAL A 154 6.67 -8.95 1.15
CA VAL A 154 6.87 -8.46 -0.22
C VAL A 154 6.86 -9.66 -1.15
N LEU A 155 5.85 -9.75 -2.03
CA LEU A 155 5.71 -10.77 -3.06
C LEU A 155 6.28 -10.24 -4.38
N LEU A 156 7.27 -10.90 -4.93
CA LEU A 156 7.93 -10.60 -6.17
C LEU A 156 7.47 -11.59 -7.26
N SER A 157 7.13 -11.12 -8.44
CA SER A 157 6.94 -12.01 -9.59
C SER A 157 8.24 -12.73 -9.93
N GLU A 158 8.15 -13.91 -10.55
CA GLU A 158 9.33 -14.68 -11.00
C GLU A 158 10.27 -13.83 -11.86
N GLN A 159 9.72 -13.03 -12.78
CA GLN A 159 10.52 -12.16 -13.63
C GLN A 159 11.34 -11.14 -12.84
N LEU A 160 10.76 -10.60 -11.77
CA LEU A 160 11.44 -9.63 -10.92
C LEU A 160 12.45 -10.32 -10.00
N TYR A 161 12.08 -11.46 -9.41
CA TYR A 161 12.93 -12.26 -8.54
C TYR A 161 14.22 -12.70 -9.26
N THR A 162 14.11 -13.26 -10.46
CA THR A 162 15.25 -13.77 -11.22
C THR A 162 16.22 -12.67 -11.70
N THR A 163 15.78 -11.40 -11.70
CA THR A 163 16.66 -10.28 -12.05
C THR A 163 17.52 -9.81 -10.89
N GLY A 164 17.22 -10.17 -9.64
CA GLY A 164 17.94 -9.68 -8.46
C GLY A 164 17.98 -10.68 -7.32
N GLU A 165 18.04 -11.98 -7.60
CA GLU A 165 18.07 -13.05 -6.61
C GLU A 165 19.24 -12.89 -5.63
N ASP A 166 20.42 -12.54 -6.14
CA ASP A 166 21.65 -12.34 -5.34
C ASP A 166 21.58 -11.10 -4.42
N SER A 167 20.62 -10.21 -4.63
CA SER A 167 20.45 -8.96 -3.89
C SER A 167 19.45 -9.05 -2.74
N LEU A 168 18.84 -10.22 -2.52
CA LEU A 168 17.85 -10.40 -1.46
C LEU A 168 18.53 -10.52 -0.08
N PRO A 169 18.11 -9.70 0.90
CA PRO A 169 18.73 -9.71 2.24
C PRO A 169 18.23 -10.85 3.15
N GLY A 170 17.30 -11.69 2.70
CA GLY A 170 16.68 -12.77 3.47
C GLY A 170 16.33 -13.98 2.60
N GLU A 171 15.78 -15.02 3.23
CA GLU A 171 15.30 -16.21 2.55
C GLU A 171 14.02 -15.90 1.79
N ALA A 172 14.00 -16.15 0.48
CA ALA A 172 12.81 -16.03 -0.34
C ALA A 172 12.09 -17.38 -0.43
N HIS A 173 10.78 -17.37 -0.26
CA HIS A 173 9.94 -18.56 -0.30
C HIS A 173 9.14 -18.58 -1.60
N GLU A 174 9.25 -19.68 -2.35
CA GLU A 174 8.51 -19.87 -3.60
C GLU A 174 7.04 -20.21 -3.33
N ILE A 175 6.15 -19.59 -4.09
CA ILE A 175 4.75 -19.99 -4.24
C ILE A 175 4.41 -20.18 -5.71
N SER A 176 3.44 -21.06 -5.96
CA SER A 176 2.85 -21.26 -7.29
C SER A 176 1.33 -21.11 -7.18
N GLN A 177 0.73 -20.39 -8.10
CA GLN A 177 -0.71 -20.18 -8.14
C GLN A 177 -1.22 -20.14 -9.58
N ASP A 178 -2.44 -20.59 -9.78
CA ASP A 178 -3.11 -20.51 -11.07
C ASP A 178 -3.96 -19.23 -11.13
N LEU A 179 -3.62 -18.33 -12.08
CA LEU A 179 -4.30 -17.07 -12.26
C LEU A 179 -5.21 -17.15 -13.48
N GLU A 180 -6.51 -16.91 -13.28
CA GLU A 180 -7.52 -16.95 -14.33
C GLU A 180 -7.10 -16.11 -15.56
N GLY A 181 -7.06 -16.75 -16.75
CA GLY A 181 -6.70 -16.12 -18.00
C GLY A 181 -5.22 -15.75 -18.19
N ILE A 182 -4.36 -16.14 -17.22
CA ILE A 182 -2.89 -16.00 -17.31
C ILE A 182 -2.24 -17.38 -17.26
N GLY A 183 -2.78 -18.29 -16.42
CA GLY A 183 -2.21 -19.62 -16.17
C GLY A 183 -1.41 -19.68 -14.89
N THR A 184 -0.61 -20.73 -14.74
CA THR A 184 0.22 -20.95 -13.55
C THR A 184 1.39 -19.97 -13.52
N VAL A 185 1.50 -19.26 -12.39
CA VAL A 185 2.53 -18.24 -12.14
C VAL A 185 3.32 -18.64 -10.89
N ARG A 186 4.65 -18.55 -10.98
CA ARG A 186 5.54 -18.63 -9.82
C ARG A 186 5.82 -17.23 -9.30
N ALA A 187 5.90 -17.11 -7.99
CA ALA A 187 6.28 -15.88 -7.32
C ALA A 187 7.05 -16.21 -6.04
N TYR A 188 7.76 -15.23 -5.50
CA TYR A 188 8.67 -15.40 -4.37
C TYR A 188 8.35 -14.33 -3.33
N PHE A 189 8.17 -14.71 -2.07
CA PHE A 189 7.91 -13.75 -1.02
C PHE A 189 9.03 -13.73 0.04
N VAL A 190 9.22 -12.55 0.61
CA VAL A 190 10.13 -12.29 1.73
C VAL A 190 9.31 -11.65 2.85
N ASP A 191 9.53 -12.09 4.10
CA ASP A 191 8.92 -11.45 5.27
C ASP A 191 9.48 -10.03 5.43
N VAL A 192 8.59 -9.04 5.60
CA VAL A 192 9.04 -7.65 5.82
C VAL A 192 9.81 -7.52 7.13
N GLY A 193 9.50 -8.36 8.14
CA GLY A 193 10.23 -8.39 9.40
C GLY A 193 11.71 -8.72 9.24
N ASP A 194 12.06 -9.58 8.30
CA ASP A 194 13.46 -9.94 8.01
C ASP A 194 14.19 -8.77 7.32
N LEU A 195 13.48 -7.98 6.52
CA LEU A 195 14.01 -6.80 5.85
C LEU A 195 14.26 -5.63 6.82
N ASP A 196 13.40 -5.48 7.84
CA ASP A 196 13.42 -4.36 8.82
C ASP A 196 14.34 -4.63 10.02
N GLY A 197 14.89 -5.85 10.16
CA GLY A 197 15.57 -6.35 11.36
C GLY A 197 16.75 -5.53 11.88
N ASN A 198 17.35 -4.65 11.07
CA ASN A 198 18.46 -3.77 11.43
C ASN A 198 18.05 -2.32 11.71
N LEU A 199 16.76 -1.98 11.58
CA LEU A 199 16.28 -0.62 11.76
C LEU A 199 15.86 -0.37 13.22
N PRO A 200 16.00 0.87 13.74
CA PRO A 200 15.58 1.18 15.09
C PRO A 200 14.08 0.99 15.27
N PRO A 201 13.60 0.56 16.44
CA PRO A 201 12.19 0.38 16.72
C PRO A 201 11.43 1.69 16.51
N LEU A 202 10.14 1.56 16.15
CA LEU A 202 9.28 2.74 15.97
C LEU A 202 9.22 3.55 17.26
N PRO A 203 9.24 4.90 17.18
CA PRO A 203 9.18 5.76 18.35
C PRO A 203 7.85 5.56 19.10
N GLY A 204 7.91 5.42 20.41
CA GLY A 204 6.73 5.31 21.25
C GLY A 204 5.84 6.57 21.21
N PRO A 205 4.52 6.44 21.39
CA PRO A 205 3.60 7.57 21.33
C PRO A 205 3.80 8.51 22.51
N SER A 206 4.21 9.77 22.26
CA SER A 206 4.32 10.80 23.29
C SER A 206 2.94 11.38 23.65
N TRP A 207 2.72 11.73 24.94
CA TRP A 207 1.46 12.33 25.40
C TRP A 207 1.12 13.65 24.68
N ARG A 208 2.11 14.53 24.49
CA ARG A 208 1.93 15.79 23.76
C ARG A 208 1.60 15.56 22.29
N GLY A 209 2.25 14.58 21.65
CA GLY A 209 1.94 14.18 20.28
C GLY A 209 0.53 13.58 20.15
N ARG A 210 0.04 12.82 21.14
CA ARG A 210 -1.32 12.28 21.17
C ARG A 210 -2.36 13.40 21.22
N LEU A 211 -2.17 14.39 22.09
CA LEU A 211 -3.05 15.58 22.18
C LEU A 211 -3.08 16.35 20.85
N GLY A 212 -1.91 16.74 20.33
CA GLY A 212 -1.82 17.52 19.11
C GLY A 212 -2.49 16.83 17.92
N ARG A 213 -2.26 15.51 17.75
CA ARG A 213 -2.89 14.72 16.67
C ARG A 213 -4.39 14.57 16.83
N THR A 214 -4.88 14.41 18.08
CA THR A 214 -6.33 14.32 18.34
C THR A 214 -7.02 15.63 17.98
N PHE A 215 -6.45 16.78 18.35
CA PHE A 215 -6.97 18.08 17.95
C PHE A 215 -6.90 18.32 16.46
N ALA A 216 -5.83 17.91 15.78
CA ALA A 216 -5.71 18.01 14.34
C ALA A 216 -6.77 17.15 13.61
N ALA A 217 -6.98 15.90 14.06
CA ALA A 217 -8.02 15.03 13.51
C ALA A 217 -9.44 15.58 13.76
N ALA A 218 -9.71 16.12 14.97
CA ALA A 218 -10.97 16.78 15.27
C ALA A 218 -11.19 18.02 14.40
N GLY A 219 -10.15 18.84 14.19
CA GLY A 219 -10.22 20.01 13.32
C GLY A 219 -10.49 19.67 11.85
N LEU A 220 -9.94 18.57 11.35
CA LEU A 220 -10.21 18.07 9.99
C LEU A 220 -11.63 17.50 9.86
N GLY A 221 -12.17 16.90 10.92
CA GLY A 221 -13.53 16.33 10.94
C GLY A 221 -14.64 17.36 11.19
N LEU A 222 -14.35 18.47 11.89
CA LEU A 222 -15.31 19.52 12.22
C LEU A 222 -16.03 20.13 11.00
N PRO A 223 -15.37 20.45 9.86
CA PRO A 223 -16.05 20.98 8.68
C PRO A 223 -17.08 20.01 8.08
N TYR A 224 -16.87 18.70 8.21
CA TYR A 224 -17.82 17.67 7.78
C TYR A 224 -19.01 17.56 8.73
N GLN A 225 -18.77 17.61 10.04
CA GLN A 225 -19.83 17.56 11.06
C GLN A 225 -20.69 18.83 11.06
N LEU A 226 -20.10 19.99 10.73
CA LEU A 226 -20.82 21.26 10.63
C LEU A 226 -21.49 21.48 9.26
N GLY A 227 -21.43 20.51 8.35
CA GLY A 227 -22.02 20.62 7.01
C GLY A 227 -21.34 21.66 6.09
N LEU A 228 -20.17 22.19 6.49
CA LEU A 228 -19.40 23.18 5.74
C LEU A 228 -18.59 22.56 4.59
N ARG A 229 -18.33 21.28 4.63
CA ARG A 229 -17.82 20.46 3.50
C ARG A 229 -18.83 19.37 3.23
N ARG A 230 -19.55 19.47 2.12
CA ARG A 230 -20.31 18.36 1.57
C ARG A 230 -19.30 17.32 1.07
N SER A 231 -19.44 16.08 1.53
CA SER A 231 -18.81 14.95 0.84
C SER A 231 -19.25 15.04 -0.63
N ARG A 232 -18.32 14.97 -1.56
CA ARG A 232 -18.58 15.07 -3.00
C ARG A 232 -19.33 13.82 -3.46
N ARG A 233 -20.61 13.71 -3.06
CA ARG A 233 -21.59 12.79 -3.61
C ARG A 233 -22.39 13.55 -4.64
N GLU A 234 -21.86 13.62 -5.84
CA GLU A 234 -22.69 13.74 -7.04
C GLU A 234 -22.00 12.88 -8.09
N VAL A 235 -22.44 11.63 -8.18
CA VAL A 235 -22.42 10.89 -9.43
C VAL A 235 -23.57 11.46 -10.25
N PRO A 236 -23.33 12.20 -11.35
CA PRO A 236 -24.42 12.58 -12.22
C PRO A 236 -24.91 11.29 -12.89
N THR A 237 -26.11 10.88 -12.55
CA THR A 237 -26.92 10.01 -13.39
C THR A 237 -27.23 10.76 -14.69
N ARG A 238 -26.53 10.41 -15.77
CA ARG A 238 -27.02 10.44 -17.17
C ARG A 238 -26.11 9.59 -18.05
#